data_2ee1993722d347fb17f40bc67c600d47
#
_entry.id   2ee1993722d347fb17f40bc67c600d47
#
_cell.length_a   1.000
_cell.length_b   1.000
_cell.length_c   1.000
_cell.angle_alpha   90.00
_cell.angle_beta   90.00
_cell.angle_gamma   90.00
#
_symmetry.space_group_name_H-M   'P 1'
#
loop_
_entity.id
_entity.type
_entity.pdbx_description
1 polymer ?
#
loop_
_entity_poly.entity_id
_entity_poly.type
_entity_poly.pdbx_seq_one_letter_code
_entity_poly.pdbx_strand_id
1 'polypeptide(L)'
;SMIDLCKFGQIFLEPNSIISEKSKALMAKSWGTTFLKSDLGAIDFGLGWDLVRHHDPDYDFGDGVLAKGGNSMFFSSRLIIVPKYNAVLAFSETHDCGLDVPTTLMRLFNTYLEPNTYPDYSGIYAHAFGLQKITTIKSSMVVQDKTEKGWIMSDLLDYEDGKWTNEKGNQIFFEGDYLLKTTRNRTVAFAQKAKKQELNSVWKSRLNKKYIVCDTTYYDIVTNQMLCSVEFNRTEDTMSLIVHGHKSEPVISEFPIEVIDDTHAQSYLHTPCNGSRDRIEPYFEDGKLYCASYTYICEDDIEPYNSQLFEKENKVYKINNTLEVLPTICENHRILVLDSNGDLYYDSMDVEEYKPIESGFIILV
;
A
#
# COMPACT_ATOMS: atom_id res chain seq x y z
N SER A 1 -26.55 1.37 -3.82
CA SER A 1 -25.10 1.68 -3.96
C SER A 1 -24.90 3.17 -4.07
N MET A 2 -23.67 3.65 -3.91
CA MET A 2 -23.34 5.08 -4.12
C MET A 2 -23.61 5.52 -5.57
N ILE A 3 -23.43 4.61 -6.53
CA ILE A 3 -23.78 4.87 -7.95
C ILE A 3 -25.28 5.14 -8.11
N ASP A 4 -26.12 4.38 -7.45
CA ASP A 4 -27.59 4.59 -7.52
C ASP A 4 -28.00 5.89 -6.84
N LEU A 5 -27.30 6.25 -5.75
CA LEU A 5 -27.51 7.53 -5.08
C LEU A 5 -27.10 8.71 -5.97
N CYS A 6 -26.01 8.57 -6.74
CA CYS A 6 -25.65 9.58 -7.75
C CYS A 6 -26.71 9.67 -8.86
N LYS A 7 -27.23 8.54 -9.35
CA LYS A 7 -28.34 8.52 -10.34
C LYS A 7 -29.60 9.21 -9.79
N PHE A 8 -29.91 8.97 -8.52
CA PHE A 8 -31.00 9.67 -7.86
C PHE A 8 -30.74 11.19 -7.81
N GLY A 9 -29.53 11.61 -7.49
CA GLY A 9 -29.14 13.01 -7.51
C GLY A 9 -29.27 13.67 -8.89
N GLN A 10 -28.94 12.94 -9.96
CA GLN A 10 -29.07 13.44 -11.34
C GLN A 10 -30.50 13.85 -11.72
N ILE A 11 -31.53 13.21 -11.13
CA ILE A 11 -32.93 13.57 -11.33
C ILE A 11 -33.21 15.06 -11.06
N PHE A 12 -32.46 15.65 -10.11
CA PHE A 12 -32.59 17.06 -9.75
C PHE A 12 -31.87 18.00 -10.73
N LEU A 13 -30.92 17.49 -11.50
CA LEU A 13 -30.18 18.26 -12.52
C LEU A 13 -30.83 18.15 -13.90
N GLU A 14 -31.49 17.04 -14.19
CA GLU A 14 -32.11 16.78 -15.50
C GLU A 14 -33.41 17.57 -15.66
N PRO A 15 -33.59 18.37 -16.72
CA PRO A 15 -34.86 18.98 -17.03
C PRO A 15 -35.91 17.91 -17.40
N ASN A 16 -37.16 18.13 -17.00
CA ASN A 16 -38.27 17.20 -17.30
C ASN A 16 -38.08 15.76 -16.77
N SER A 17 -37.38 15.61 -15.64
CA SER A 17 -37.26 14.32 -14.95
C SER A 17 -38.61 13.91 -14.33
N ILE A 18 -38.62 12.77 -13.62
CA ILE A 18 -39.80 12.29 -12.88
C ILE A 18 -40.31 13.28 -11.81
N ILE A 19 -39.49 14.26 -11.40
CA ILE A 19 -39.84 15.33 -10.48
C ILE A 19 -40.03 16.60 -11.31
N SER A 20 -41.21 17.24 -11.18
CA SER A 20 -41.48 18.47 -11.89
C SER A 20 -40.56 19.62 -11.44
N GLU A 21 -40.24 20.56 -12.33
CA GLU A 21 -39.40 21.72 -11.99
C GLU A 21 -40.00 22.55 -10.84
N LYS A 22 -41.33 22.62 -10.76
CA LYS A 22 -42.04 23.28 -9.63
C LYS A 22 -41.75 22.55 -8.30
N SER A 23 -41.70 21.19 -8.32
CA SER A 23 -41.40 20.41 -7.12
C SER A 23 -39.92 20.52 -6.75
N LYS A 24 -39.01 20.48 -7.71
CA LYS A 24 -37.59 20.72 -7.47
C LYS A 24 -37.33 22.09 -6.85
N ALA A 25 -37.92 23.13 -7.41
CA ALA A 25 -37.80 24.50 -6.88
C ALA A 25 -38.38 24.62 -5.42
N LEU A 26 -39.47 23.90 -5.15
CA LEU A 26 -40.07 23.88 -3.81
C LEU A 26 -39.16 23.15 -2.81
N MET A 27 -38.54 22.05 -3.23
CA MET A 27 -37.60 21.30 -2.40
C MET A 27 -36.28 22.04 -2.15
N ALA A 28 -35.80 22.79 -3.15
CA ALA A 28 -34.58 23.60 -3.05
C ALA A 28 -34.78 24.95 -2.35
N LYS A 29 -36.03 25.34 -2.06
CA LYS A 29 -36.30 26.57 -1.33
C LYS A 29 -35.85 26.42 0.12
N SER A 30 -35.17 27.44 0.65
CA SER A 30 -34.87 27.53 2.08
C SER A 30 -36.16 27.63 2.89
N TRP A 31 -36.34 26.71 3.81
CA TRP A 31 -37.43 26.67 4.80
C TRP A 31 -36.88 26.87 6.22
N GLY A 32 -35.56 27.14 6.33
CA GLY A 32 -34.88 27.38 7.59
C GLY A 32 -35.43 28.64 8.28
N THR A 33 -35.52 28.57 9.58
CA THR A 33 -35.82 29.74 10.40
C THR A 33 -34.52 30.44 10.76
N THR A 34 -34.56 31.75 10.80
CA THR A 34 -33.46 32.67 11.13
C THR A 34 -32.80 32.48 12.50
N PHE A 35 -33.16 31.44 13.24
CA PHE A 35 -32.65 31.17 14.61
C PHE A 35 -31.28 30.50 14.69
N LEU A 36 -30.84 29.86 13.62
CA LEU A 36 -29.53 29.20 13.58
C LEU A 36 -28.58 30.01 12.69
N LYS A 37 -28.15 31.15 13.17
CA LYS A 37 -26.99 31.84 12.62
C LYS A 37 -25.77 31.29 13.31
N SER A 38 -24.97 30.51 12.59
CA SER A 38 -23.60 30.23 13.03
C SER A 38 -22.67 31.30 12.49
N ASP A 39 -21.49 31.46 13.08
CA ASP A 39 -20.43 32.33 12.55
C ASP A 39 -19.97 31.90 11.15
N LEU A 40 -20.35 30.67 10.72
CA LEU A 40 -20.11 30.05 9.41
C LEU A 40 -21.22 30.31 8.38
N GLY A 41 -22.18 31.17 8.67
CA GLY A 41 -23.32 31.50 7.80
C GLY A 41 -24.64 30.87 8.24
N ALA A 42 -25.72 31.17 7.52
CA ALA A 42 -27.05 30.63 7.81
C ALA A 42 -27.15 29.20 7.30
N ILE A 43 -27.55 28.26 8.17
CA ILE A 43 -27.90 26.90 7.77
C ILE A 43 -29.30 26.93 7.17
N ASP A 44 -29.41 26.68 5.87
CA ASP A 44 -30.67 26.72 5.14
C ASP A 44 -31.14 25.26 4.86
N PHE A 45 -32.21 24.86 5.54
CA PHE A 45 -32.86 23.58 5.31
C PHE A 45 -33.83 23.65 4.15
N GLY A 46 -33.80 22.62 3.28
CA GLY A 46 -34.79 22.43 2.21
C GLY A 46 -35.89 21.43 2.61
N LEU A 47 -36.83 21.20 1.72
CA LEU A 47 -37.83 20.18 1.91
C LEU A 47 -37.21 18.80 1.58
N GLY A 48 -36.86 18.09 2.65
CA GLY A 48 -36.12 16.81 2.55
C GLY A 48 -34.59 16.93 2.41
N TRP A 49 -34.07 18.16 2.45
CA TRP A 49 -32.64 18.46 2.36
C TRP A 49 -32.11 19.05 3.65
N ASP A 50 -30.95 18.60 4.10
CA ASP A 50 -30.28 19.16 5.27
C ASP A 50 -29.63 20.50 4.96
N LEU A 51 -29.36 20.75 3.66
CA LEU A 51 -28.76 21.98 3.20
C LEU A 51 -29.22 22.28 1.76
N VAL A 52 -29.67 23.50 1.51
CA VAL A 52 -30.08 24.00 0.17
C VAL A 52 -29.22 25.17 -0.32
N ARG A 53 -28.25 25.59 0.46
CA ARG A 53 -27.27 26.62 0.11
C ARG A 53 -25.97 26.31 0.83
N HIS A 54 -24.87 26.28 0.12
CA HIS A 54 -23.56 26.09 0.70
C HIS A 54 -22.69 27.33 0.44
N HIS A 55 -22.44 28.09 1.49
CA HIS A 55 -21.46 29.14 1.52
C HIS A 55 -20.41 28.80 2.57
N ASP A 56 -19.29 28.24 2.11
CA ASP A 56 -18.09 28.13 2.88
C ASP A 56 -17.18 29.29 2.45
N PRO A 57 -16.50 30.00 3.37
CA PRO A 57 -15.59 31.08 2.98
C PRO A 57 -14.49 30.64 2.04
N ASP A 58 -14.13 29.36 2.09
CA ASP A 58 -13.10 28.78 1.23
C ASP A 58 -13.67 28.13 -0.05
N TYR A 59 -15.00 27.85 -0.12
CA TYR A 59 -15.63 27.12 -1.23
C TYR A 59 -17.01 27.63 -1.57
N ASP A 60 -17.15 28.34 -2.68
CA ASP A 60 -18.44 28.73 -3.22
C ASP A 60 -18.92 27.76 -4.31
N PHE A 61 -19.79 26.83 -3.94
CA PHE A 61 -20.43 25.91 -4.88
C PHE A 61 -21.61 26.52 -5.64
N GLY A 62 -21.95 27.80 -5.36
CA GLY A 62 -23.05 28.52 -5.98
C GLY A 62 -24.41 28.21 -5.37
N ASP A 63 -25.42 28.93 -5.90
CA ASP A 63 -26.80 28.76 -5.49
C ASP A 63 -27.38 27.40 -5.93
N GLY A 64 -28.34 26.91 -5.14
CA GLY A 64 -29.10 25.73 -5.47
C GLY A 64 -28.41 24.41 -5.13
N VAL A 65 -27.30 24.43 -4.39
CA VAL A 65 -26.68 23.23 -3.85
C VAL A 65 -27.64 22.51 -2.91
N LEU A 66 -27.82 21.20 -3.12
CA LEU A 66 -28.64 20.37 -2.25
C LEU A 66 -27.74 19.33 -1.59
N ALA A 67 -27.83 19.21 -0.28
CA ALA A 67 -27.11 18.17 0.44
C ALA A 67 -28.01 17.41 1.41
N LYS A 68 -27.81 16.11 1.50
CA LYS A 68 -28.50 15.21 2.42
C LYS A 68 -27.51 14.26 3.07
N GLY A 69 -27.47 14.30 4.41
CA GLY A 69 -26.75 13.32 5.20
C GLY A 69 -27.63 12.12 5.56
N GLY A 70 -26.97 10.98 5.79
CA GLY A 70 -27.61 9.78 6.33
C GLY A 70 -26.60 9.11 7.27
N ASN A 71 -26.81 9.27 8.58
CA ASN A 71 -25.91 8.74 9.59
C ASN A 71 -26.63 7.69 10.43
N SER A 72 -25.92 6.63 10.75
CA SER A 72 -26.28 5.65 11.75
C SER A 72 -25.10 5.48 12.72
N MET A 73 -25.24 4.58 13.68
CA MET A 73 -24.18 4.35 14.68
C MET A 73 -22.84 3.92 14.05
N PHE A 74 -22.87 3.27 12.89
CA PHE A 74 -21.67 2.66 12.27
C PHE A 74 -21.44 3.13 10.83
N PHE A 75 -22.35 3.91 10.27
CA PHE A 75 -22.27 4.34 8.87
C PHE A 75 -22.61 5.81 8.77
N SER A 76 -21.81 6.52 8.01
CA SER A 76 -22.10 7.87 7.56
C SER A 76 -22.18 7.87 6.03
N SER A 77 -23.15 8.60 5.50
CA SER A 77 -23.30 8.79 4.06
C SER A 77 -23.75 10.20 3.75
N ARG A 78 -23.41 10.68 2.57
CA ARG A 78 -23.83 12.00 2.11
C ARG A 78 -24.07 12.00 0.60
N LEU A 79 -25.08 12.74 0.19
CA LEU A 79 -25.38 13.08 -1.19
C LEU A 79 -25.30 14.60 -1.32
N ILE A 80 -24.55 15.07 -2.31
CA ILE A 80 -24.41 16.50 -2.62
C ILE A 80 -24.69 16.68 -4.11
N ILE A 81 -25.57 17.63 -4.44
CA ILE A 81 -25.93 17.99 -5.80
C ILE A 81 -25.50 19.43 -6.02
N VAL A 82 -24.73 19.68 -7.05
CA VAL A 82 -24.15 20.99 -7.37
C VAL A 82 -24.61 21.41 -8.77
N PRO A 83 -25.71 22.17 -8.89
CA PRO A 83 -26.27 22.57 -10.18
C PRO A 83 -25.31 23.38 -11.04
N LYS A 84 -24.56 24.32 -10.43
CA LYS A 84 -23.54 25.13 -11.11
C LYS A 84 -22.60 24.32 -11.98
N TYR A 85 -22.26 23.12 -11.57
CA TYR A 85 -21.33 22.24 -12.26
C TYR A 85 -22.00 21.03 -12.93
N ASN A 86 -23.33 20.96 -12.88
CA ASN A 86 -24.09 19.79 -13.37
C ASN A 86 -23.56 18.47 -12.79
N ALA A 87 -23.31 18.43 -11.50
CA ALA A 87 -22.60 17.35 -10.88
C ALA A 87 -23.26 16.84 -9.59
N VAL A 88 -23.07 15.55 -9.32
CA VAL A 88 -23.55 14.86 -8.13
C VAL A 88 -22.40 14.11 -7.49
N LEU A 89 -22.28 14.27 -6.18
CA LEU A 89 -21.33 13.55 -5.34
C LEU A 89 -22.08 12.69 -4.33
N ALA A 90 -21.69 11.43 -4.19
CA ALA A 90 -22.18 10.56 -3.13
C ALA A 90 -21.05 9.76 -2.53
N PHE A 91 -21.02 9.65 -1.21
CA PHE A 91 -20.05 8.81 -0.51
C PHE A 91 -20.67 8.16 0.73
N SER A 92 -20.03 7.11 1.20
CA SER A 92 -20.36 6.42 2.44
C SER A 92 -19.09 5.91 3.10
N GLU A 93 -19.05 6.00 4.41
CA GLU A 93 -17.96 5.51 5.26
C GLU A 93 -18.51 4.67 6.39
N THR A 94 -17.71 3.71 6.88
CA THR A 94 -18.09 2.78 7.95
C THR A 94 -17.45 3.13 9.30
N HIS A 95 -16.63 4.17 9.33
CA HIS A 95 -15.93 4.65 10.52
C HIS A 95 -15.66 6.14 10.37
N ASP A 96 -15.79 6.86 11.46
CA ASP A 96 -15.32 8.25 11.53
C ASP A 96 -13.79 8.22 11.52
N CYS A 97 -13.20 8.48 10.36
CA CYS A 97 -11.76 8.47 10.17
C CYS A 97 -11.07 9.76 10.66
N GLY A 98 -11.82 10.65 11.33
CA GLY A 98 -11.27 11.92 11.83
C GLY A 98 -10.86 12.91 10.74
N LEU A 99 -11.10 12.57 9.47
CA LEU A 99 -10.99 13.50 8.35
C LEU A 99 -12.34 14.15 8.13
N ASP A 100 -12.36 15.45 7.88
CA ASP A 100 -13.55 16.08 7.32
C ASP A 100 -13.68 15.66 5.85
N VAL A 101 -14.09 14.39 5.68
CA VAL A 101 -14.26 13.75 4.38
C VAL A 101 -15.15 14.58 3.44
N PRO A 102 -16.30 15.15 3.90
CA PRO A 102 -17.09 16.03 3.07
C PRO A 102 -16.31 17.21 2.51
N THR A 103 -15.64 17.95 3.37
CA THR A 103 -14.85 19.13 2.95
C THR A 103 -13.71 18.73 2.04
N THR A 104 -13.00 17.64 2.35
CA THR A 104 -11.92 17.12 1.50
C THR A 104 -12.44 16.72 0.12
N LEU A 105 -13.55 15.99 0.03
CA LEU A 105 -14.14 15.58 -1.25
C LEU A 105 -14.67 16.80 -2.03
N MET A 106 -15.21 17.78 -1.35
CA MET A 106 -15.66 19.03 -1.98
C MET A 106 -14.49 19.85 -2.51
N ARG A 107 -13.37 19.91 -1.80
CA ARG A 107 -12.11 20.48 -2.29
C ARG A 107 -11.66 19.79 -3.56
N LEU A 108 -11.52 18.48 -3.54
CA LEU A 108 -11.11 17.68 -4.69
C LEU A 108 -12.05 17.89 -5.87
N PHE A 109 -13.36 17.95 -5.63
CA PHE A 109 -14.37 18.14 -6.66
C PHE A 109 -14.29 19.54 -7.30
N ASN A 110 -14.18 20.58 -6.49
CA ASN A 110 -14.02 21.96 -6.98
C ASN A 110 -12.72 22.12 -7.77
N THR A 111 -11.64 21.54 -7.23
CA THR A 111 -10.34 21.50 -7.88
C THR A 111 -10.43 20.75 -9.22
N TYR A 112 -11.18 19.67 -9.33
CA TYR A 112 -11.30 18.87 -10.54
C TYR A 112 -11.93 19.59 -11.73
N LEU A 113 -12.84 20.54 -11.49
CA LEU A 113 -13.57 21.26 -12.53
C LEU A 113 -12.80 22.43 -13.15
N GLU A 114 -11.73 22.86 -12.50
CA GLU A 114 -10.87 23.90 -13.02
C GLU A 114 -9.79 23.32 -13.98
N PRO A 115 -9.28 24.03 -14.98
CA PRO A 115 -8.17 23.55 -15.81
C PRO A 115 -6.97 23.14 -14.95
N ASN A 116 -6.39 21.96 -15.26
CA ASN A 116 -5.20 21.51 -14.55
C ASN A 116 -3.97 22.28 -15.02
N THR A 117 -3.43 23.14 -14.17
CA THR A 117 -2.18 23.89 -14.40
C THR A 117 -1.03 23.37 -13.55
N TYR A 118 -1.27 22.35 -12.72
CA TYR A 118 -0.29 21.77 -11.81
C TYR A 118 0.42 20.56 -12.42
N PRO A 119 1.66 20.29 -12.02
CA PRO A 119 2.38 19.13 -12.51
C PRO A 119 1.72 17.83 -12.05
N ASP A 120 1.64 16.85 -12.95
CA ASP A 120 1.12 15.52 -12.63
C ASP A 120 2.27 14.57 -12.28
N TYR A 121 2.28 14.14 -11.02
CA TYR A 121 3.23 13.16 -10.49
C TYR A 121 2.59 11.81 -10.18
N SER A 122 1.37 11.57 -10.66
CA SER A 122 0.67 10.32 -10.43
C SER A 122 1.49 9.11 -10.88
N GLY A 123 1.44 8.04 -10.07
CA GLY A 123 2.16 6.81 -10.35
C GLY A 123 2.50 6.01 -9.10
N ILE A 124 3.19 4.90 -9.31
CA ILE A 124 3.76 4.06 -8.26
C ILE A 124 5.20 4.49 -8.03
N TYR A 125 5.55 4.63 -6.77
CA TYR A 125 6.89 4.99 -6.32
C TYR A 125 7.42 3.91 -5.37
N ALA A 126 8.63 3.47 -5.64
CA ALA A 126 9.34 2.49 -4.84
C ALA A 126 10.22 3.19 -3.80
N HIS A 127 10.11 2.79 -2.56
CA HIS A 127 10.98 3.23 -1.47
C HIS A 127 11.60 2.04 -0.74
N ALA A 128 12.48 2.30 0.22
CA ALA A 128 13.26 1.26 0.87
C ALA A 128 12.43 0.19 1.62
N PHE A 129 11.16 0.49 1.92
CA PHE A 129 10.28 -0.39 2.70
C PHE A 129 9.01 -0.81 1.96
N GLY A 130 8.90 -0.55 0.66
CA GLY A 130 7.74 -0.94 -0.11
C GLY A 130 7.34 0.05 -1.19
N LEU A 131 6.06 0.10 -1.49
CA LEU A 131 5.48 0.90 -2.56
C LEU A 131 4.57 2.00 -2.02
N GLN A 132 4.66 3.17 -2.63
CA GLN A 132 3.71 4.26 -2.47
C GLN A 132 2.99 4.53 -3.80
N LYS A 133 1.69 4.77 -3.73
CA LYS A 133 0.88 5.26 -4.85
C LYS A 133 0.62 6.73 -4.65
N ILE A 134 0.99 7.53 -5.62
CA ILE A 134 0.73 8.95 -5.65
C ILE A 134 -0.35 9.22 -6.68
N THR A 135 -1.33 10.01 -6.29
CA THR A 135 -2.37 10.52 -7.17
C THR A 135 -2.42 12.03 -7.02
N THR A 136 -2.04 12.75 -8.07
CA THR A 136 -2.16 14.21 -8.12
C THR A 136 -3.49 14.60 -8.74
N ILE A 137 -4.21 15.45 -8.06
CA ILE A 137 -5.48 16.01 -8.52
C ILE A 137 -5.36 17.52 -8.38
N LYS A 138 -4.88 18.17 -9.45
CA LYS A 138 -4.61 19.63 -9.48
C LYS A 138 -3.67 20.06 -8.35
N SER A 139 -4.12 20.93 -7.45
CA SER A 139 -3.35 21.41 -6.31
C SER A 139 -3.26 20.43 -5.14
N SER A 140 -3.93 19.28 -5.21
CA SER A 140 -3.90 18.29 -4.13
C SER A 140 -3.21 16.99 -4.55
N MET A 141 -2.52 16.37 -3.61
CA MET A 141 -1.83 15.09 -3.79
C MET A 141 -2.24 14.11 -2.70
N VAL A 142 -2.72 12.95 -3.11
CA VAL A 142 -3.00 11.81 -2.22
C VAL A 142 -1.83 10.86 -2.27
N VAL A 143 -1.29 10.51 -1.10
CA VAL A 143 -0.25 9.49 -0.92
C VAL A 143 -0.86 8.27 -0.24
N GLN A 144 -0.67 7.10 -0.80
CA GLN A 144 -1.13 5.83 -0.25
C GLN A 144 0.06 4.88 -0.11
N ASP A 145 0.18 4.22 1.03
CA ASP A 145 1.15 3.17 1.24
C ASP A 145 0.55 1.80 0.93
N LYS A 146 1.33 0.92 0.31
CA LYS A 146 0.97 -0.47 0.11
C LYS A 146 1.10 -1.22 1.42
N THR A 147 0.05 -1.91 1.83
CA THR A 147 0.01 -2.78 3.00
C THR A 147 -0.56 -4.14 2.63
N GLU A 148 -0.52 -5.09 3.54
CA GLU A 148 -1.21 -6.39 3.38
C GLU A 148 -2.72 -6.24 3.10
N LYS A 149 -3.34 -5.18 3.65
CA LYS A 149 -4.76 -4.85 3.46
C LYS A 149 -5.05 -4.07 2.18
N GLY A 150 -4.03 -3.82 1.34
CA GLY A 150 -4.13 -3.03 0.12
C GLY A 150 -3.54 -1.63 0.27
N TRP A 151 -4.01 -0.68 -0.55
CA TRP A 151 -3.57 0.70 -0.54
C TRP A 151 -4.27 1.49 0.55
N ILE A 152 -3.52 2.04 1.51
CA ILE A 152 -4.04 2.85 2.62
C ILE A 152 -3.50 4.27 2.47
N MET A 153 -4.39 5.26 2.54
CA MET A 153 -3.99 6.66 2.51
C MET A 153 -3.12 6.99 3.73
N SER A 154 -1.93 7.48 3.46
CA SER A 154 -0.95 7.87 4.49
C SER A 154 -0.76 9.37 4.58
N ASP A 155 -1.03 10.12 3.51
CA ASP A 155 -0.88 11.58 3.53
C ASP A 155 -1.76 12.25 2.47
N LEU A 156 -2.11 13.52 2.73
CA LEU A 156 -2.77 14.42 1.82
C LEU A 156 -2.00 15.76 1.84
N LEU A 157 -1.57 16.22 0.68
CA LEU A 157 -0.76 17.41 0.56
C LEU A 157 -1.39 18.38 -0.44
N ASP A 158 -1.20 19.67 -0.21
CA ASP A 158 -1.55 20.75 -1.11
C ASP A 158 -0.31 21.40 -1.71
N TYR A 159 -0.44 21.91 -2.93
CA TYR A 159 0.65 22.51 -3.68
C TYR A 159 0.79 24.01 -3.34
N GLU A 160 1.93 24.35 -2.78
CA GLU A 160 2.30 25.74 -2.47
C GLU A 160 3.75 26.01 -2.87
N ASP A 161 4.02 27.10 -3.56
CA ASP A 161 5.36 27.60 -3.90
C ASP A 161 6.32 26.53 -4.48
N GLY A 162 5.81 25.69 -5.37
CA GLY A 162 6.62 24.65 -6.02
C GLY A 162 6.80 23.37 -5.21
N LYS A 163 6.10 23.22 -4.08
CA LYS A 163 6.19 22.08 -3.17
C LYS A 163 4.80 21.58 -2.79
N TRP A 164 4.76 20.31 -2.41
CA TRP A 164 3.58 19.69 -1.82
C TRP A 164 3.75 19.65 -0.30
N THR A 165 2.84 20.27 0.41
CA THR A 165 2.93 20.44 1.88
C THR A 165 1.67 19.94 2.54
N ASN A 166 1.78 19.21 3.65
CA ASN A 166 0.64 18.83 4.47
C ASN A 166 0.47 19.77 5.68
N GLU A 167 -0.64 19.63 6.40
CA GLU A 167 -0.95 20.42 7.60
C GLU A 167 0.13 20.28 8.71
N LYS A 168 0.90 19.20 8.72
CA LYS A 168 2.00 18.94 9.66
C LYS A 168 3.32 19.60 9.24
N GLY A 169 3.35 20.29 8.09
CA GLY A 169 4.53 20.93 7.54
C GLY A 169 5.51 19.96 6.87
N ASN A 170 5.13 18.70 6.61
CA ASN A 170 5.94 17.80 5.81
C ASN A 170 5.91 18.27 4.36
N GLN A 171 7.08 18.29 3.74
CA GLN A 171 7.22 18.75 2.36
C GLN A 171 7.71 17.63 1.45
N ILE A 172 7.07 17.50 0.30
CA ILE A 172 7.44 16.61 -0.78
C ILE A 172 7.66 17.43 -2.04
N PHE A 173 8.67 17.11 -2.81
CA PHE A 173 8.90 17.65 -4.13
C PHE A 173 9.56 16.60 -5.03
N PHE A 174 9.63 16.84 -6.33
CA PHE A 174 10.07 15.85 -7.30
C PHE A 174 11.24 16.42 -8.13
N GLU A 175 12.23 15.56 -8.36
CA GLU A 175 13.35 15.84 -9.23
C GLU A 175 13.55 14.63 -10.15
N GLY A 176 13.19 14.78 -11.43
CA GLY A 176 13.13 13.66 -12.36
C GLY A 176 12.18 12.57 -11.85
N ASP A 177 12.68 11.35 -11.75
CA ASP A 177 11.92 10.21 -11.23
C ASP A 177 11.94 10.09 -9.70
N TYR A 178 12.63 10.99 -9.01
CA TYR A 178 12.78 10.91 -7.56
C TYR A 178 11.75 11.76 -6.83
N LEU A 179 11.13 11.16 -5.82
CA LEU A 179 10.37 11.83 -4.79
C LEU A 179 11.32 12.17 -3.64
N LEU A 180 11.42 13.45 -3.33
CA LEU A 180 12.25 13.96 -2.25
C LEU A 180 11.38 14.37 -1.08
N LYS A 181 11.81 14.04 0.13
CA LYS A 181 11.18 14.48 1.40
C LYS A 181 12.15 15.35 2.19
N THR A 182 11.63 16.45 2.74
CA THR A 182 12.38 17.24 3.71
C THR A 182 12.04 16.75 5.11
N THR A 183 13.06 16.28 5.83
CA THR A 183 12.95 15.84 7.22
C THR A 183 14.05 16.51 8.04
N ARG A 184 13.69 17.23 9.09
CA ARG A 184 14.63 17.89 10.02
C ARG A 184 15.74 18.68 9.29
N ASN A 185 15.39 19.56 8.37
CA ASN A 185 16.30 20.39 7.58
C ASN A 185 17.21 19.61 6.60
N ARG A 186 16.88 18.38 6.27
CA ARG A 186 17.57 17.62 5.23
C ARG A 186 16.56 17.18 4.18
N THR A 187 16.95 17.36 2.93
CA THR A 187 16.23 16.82 1.79
C THR A 187 16.89 15.53 1.37
N VAL A 188 16.12 14.47 1.27
CA VAL A 188 16.59 13.15 0.87
C VAL A 188 15.70 12.58 -0.23
N ALA A 189 16.31 11.85 -1.17
CA ALA A 189 15.57 11.01 -2.09
C ALA A 189 14.92 9.88 -1.29
N PHE A 190 13.59 9.94 -1.17
CA PHE A 190 12.82 9.02 -0.36
C PHE A 190 12.28 7.86 -1.18
N ALA A 191 11.80 8.13 -2.38
CA ALA A 191 11.26 7.13 -3.29
C ALA A 191 11.63 7.45 -4.74
N GLN A 192 11.56 6.46 -5.59
CA GLN A 192 11.80 6.57 -7.02
C GLN A 192 10.57 6.05 -7.78
N LYS A 193 10.18 6.73 -8.84
CA LYS A 193 9.06 6.32 -9.69
C LYS A 193 9.34 4.93 -10.27
N ALA A 194 8.46 3.98 -9.98
CA ALA A 194 8.59 2.62 -10.47
C ALA A 194 8.25 2.59 -11.96
N LYS A 195 9.07 1.89 -12.73
CA LYS A 195 8.84 1.70 -14.15
C LYS A 195 7.84 0.57 -14.36
N LYS A 196 6.96 0.75 -15.32
CA LYS A 196 6.12 -0.35 -15.79
C LYS A 196 6.98 -1.44 -16.39
N GLN A 197 6.85 -2.66 -15.90
CA GLN A 197 7.67 -3.78 -16.33
C GLN A 197 6.81 -4.84 -17.04
N GLU A 198 7.17 -5.12 -18.29
CA GLU A 198 6.64 -6.27 -19.02
C GLU A 198 7.54 -7.48 -18.81
N LEU A 199 7.11 -8.38 -17.95
CA LEU A 199 7.88 -9.58 -17.63
C LEU A 199 7.85 -10.57 -18.78
N ASN A 200 9.02 -11.10 -19.12
CA ASN A 200 9.16 -12.24 -20.03
C ASN A 200 8.72 -13.56 -19.36
N SER A 201 8.77 -14.66 -20.10
CA SER A 201 8.35 -15.98 -19.61
C SER A 201 9.23 -16.49 -18.45
N VAL A 202 10.51 -16.14 -18.44
CA VAL A 202 11.46 -16.56 -17.39
C VAL A 202 11.06 -15.95 -16.04
N TRP A 203 10.88 -14.63 -15.98
CA TRP A 203 10.47 -13.97 -14.74
C TRP A 203 9.03 -14.32 -14.34
N LYS A 204 8.13 -14.51 -15.29
CA LYS A 204 6.77 -15.00 -14.98
C LYS A 204 6.78 -16.36 -14.29
N SER A 205 7.70 -17.26 -14.67
CA SER A 205 7.80 -18.59 -14.04
C SER A 205 8.36 -18.57 -12.62
N ARG A 206 8.97 -17.46 -12.20
CA ARG A 206 9.52 -17.25 -10.85
C ARG A 206 8.54 -16.62 -9.87
N LEU A 207 7.44 -16.06 -10.38
CA LEU A 207 6.43 -15.41 -9.52
C LEU A 207 5.76 -16.41 -8.59
N ASN A 208 5.52 -15.98 -7.36
CA ASN A 208 4.81 -16.73 -6.32
C ASN A 208 5.47 -18.08 -5.97
N LYS A 209 6.78 -18.21 -6.22
CA LYS A 209 7.58 -19.34 -5.79
C LYS A 209 8.47 -18.92 -4.64
N LYS A 210 8.60 -19.80 -3.66
CA LYS A 210 9.53 -19.61 -2.56
C LYS A 210 10.92 -20.12 -2.92
N TYR A 211 11.90 -19.35 -2.53
CA TYR A 211 13.30 -19.69 -2.61
C TYR A 211 13.83 -19.79 -1.19
N ILE A 212 14.26 -20.99 -0.80
CA ILE A 212 14.69 -21.30 0.56
C ILE A 212 16.20 -21.19 0.66
N VAL A 213 16.68 -20.56 1.70
CA VAL A 213 18.12 -20.41 1.94
C VAL A 213 18.78 -21.78 2.03
N CYS A 214 19.88 -21.98 1.30
CA CYS A 214 20.64 -23.23 1.32
C CYS A 214 22.12 -23.02 1.70
N ASP A 215 22.55 -21.78 1.85
CA ASP A 215 23.86 -21.42 2.37
C ASP A 215 23.65 -20.41 3.51
N THR A 216 23.92 -20.86 4.72
CA THR A 216 23.69 -20.13 5.97
C THR A 216 25.01 -19.78 6.67
N THR A 217 26.12 -19.83 5.95
CA THR A 217 27.45 -19.49 6.49
C THR A 217 27.55 -18.00 6.85
N TYR A 218 26.66 -17.19 6.27
CA TYR A 218 26.61 -15.77 6.53
C TYR A 218 25.42 -15.42 7.44
N TYR A 219 25.70 -14.93 8.62
CA TYR A 219 24.72 -14.38 9.54
C TYR A 219 24.83 -12.85 9.52
N ASP A 220 23.76 -12.14 9.26
CA ASP A 220 23.79 -10.68 9.34
C ASP A 220 23.88 -10.24 10.81
N ILE A 221 25.11 -10.00 11.24
CA ILE A 221 25.43 -9.57 12.63
C ILE A 221 24.86 -8.19 12.93
N VAL A 222 24.68 -7.34 11.91
CA VAL A 222 24.24 -5.95 12.09
C VAL A 222 22.76 -5.87 12.36
N THR A 223 21.97 -6.67 11.65
CA THR A 223 20.51 -6.66 11.77
C THR A 223 19.98 -7.75 12.70
N ASN A 224 20.82 -8.70 13.08
CA ASN A 224 20.46 -9.92 13.81
C ASN A 224 19.30 -10.67 13.12
N GLN A 225 19.24 -10.60 11.79
CA GLN A 225 18.20 -11.20 10.97
C GLN A 225 18.81 -12.17 9.97
N MET A 226 18.24 -13.36 9.90
CA MET A 226 18.52 -14.32 8.84
C MET A 226 17.44 -14.19 7.78
N LEU A 227 17.83 -14.05 6.54
CA LEU A 227 16.90 -14.04 5.40
C LEU A 227 16.60 -15.50 5.01
N CYS A 228 15.62 -16.09 5.69
CA CYS A 228 15.34 -17.54 5.61
C CYS A 228 14.74 -17.97 4.28
N SER A 229 13.85 -17.16 3.73
CA SER A 229 13.31 -17.39 2.40
C SER A 229 12.97 -16.08 1.71
N VAL A 230 12.88 -16.14 0.39
CA VAL A 230 12.48 -15.01 -0.44
C VAL A 230 11.46 -15.45 -1.49
N GLU A 231 10.61 -14.51 -1.90
CA GLU A 231 9.57 -14.74 -2.91
C GLU A 231 9.51 -13.55 -3.86
N PHE A 232 9.29 -13.81 -5.15
CA PHE A 232 9.03 -12.74 -6.11
C PHE A 232 7.53 -12.56 -6.28
N ASN A 233 7.07 -11.34 -6.06
CA ASN A 233 5.68 -10.97 -6.21
C ASN A 233 5.53 -9.82 -7.21
N ARG A 234 4.30 -9.59 -7.68
CA ARG A 234 3.96 -8.49 -8.57
C ARG A 234 2.74 -7.75 -8.05
N THR A 235 2.92 -6.47 -7.79
CA THR A 235 1.82 -5.55 -7.44
C THR A 235 1.62 -4.57 -8.58
N GLU A 236 0.44 -4.61 -9.22
CA GLU A 236 0.17 -3.85 -10.45
C GLU A 236 1.22 -4.19 -11.52
N ASP A 237 2.02 -3.23 -11.95
CA ASP A 237 3.06 -3.41 -12.97
C ASP A 237 4.49 -3.39 -12.36
N THR A 238 4.61 -3.47 -11.04
CA THR A 238 5.88 -3.43 -10.31
C THR A 238 6.20 -4.77 -9.69
N MET A 239 7.46 -5.21 -9.84
CA MET A 239 8.00 -6.40 -9.19
C MET A 239 8.49 -6.05 -7.78
N SER A 240 8.32 -6.99 -6.87
CA SER A 240 8.88 -6.93 -5.52
C SER A 240 9.54 -8.24 -5.14
N LEU A 241 10.61 -8.15 -4.35
CA LEU A 241 11.19 -9.25 -3.60
C LEU A 241 10.63 -9.18 -2.18
N ILE A 242 9.90 -10.21 -1.77
CA ILE A 242 9.43 -10.37 -0.40
C ILE A 242 10.46 -11.21 0.34
N VAL A 243 10.85 -10.75 1.51
CA VAL A 243 11.83 -11.42 2.35
C VAL A 243 11.17 -11.88 3.64
N HIS A 244 11.35 -13.15 3.97
CA HIS A 244 10.88 -13.77 5.20
C HIS A 244 12.08 -14.01 6.12
N GLY A 245 11.90 -13.76 7.41
CA GLY A 245 13.00 -13.77 8.36
C GLY A 245 12.66 -14.47 9.67
N HIS A 246 13.22 -13.98 10.75
CA HIS A 246 13.13 -14.58 12.06
C HIS A 246 11.72 -14.44 12.69
N LYS A 247 11.27 -15.50 13.39
CA LYS A 247 9.95 -15.65 14.03
C LYS A 247 9.59 -14.56 15.05
N SER A 248 10.57 -13.99 15.77
CA SER A 248 10.33 -13.00 16.84
C SER A 248 9.91 -11.63 16.31
N GLU A 249 10.23 -11.33 15.06
CA GLU A 249 9.76 -10.15 14.34
C GLU A 249 9.50 -10.59 12.90
N PRO A 250 8.26 -10.98 12.56
CA PRO A 250 7.92 -11.28 11.17
C PRO A 250 8.00 -9.97 10.36
N VAL A 251 9.20 -9.57 10.04
CA VAL A 251 9.46 -8.47 9.12
C VAL A 251 9.31 -9.06 7.73
N ILE A 252 8.07 -9.12 7.26
CA ILE A 252 7.83 -9.23 5.83
C ILE A 252 8.31 -7.90 5.25
N SER A 253 9.53 -7.89 4.78
CA SER A 253 10.07 -6.74 4.08
C SER A 253 9.81 -6.93 2.59
N GLU A 254 9.06 -6.02 2.01
CA GLU A 254 8.82 -5.98 0.56
C GLU A 254 9.79 -4.97 -0.06
N PHE A 255 10.69 -5.46 -0.93
CA PHE A 255 11.64 -4.62 -1.66
C PHE A 255 11.21 -4.52 -3.12
N PRO A 256 10.72 -3.36 -3.57
CA PRO A 256 10.45 -3.16 -4.99
C PRO A 256 11.73 -3.28 -5.82
N ILE A 257 11.67 -4.06 -6.90
CA ILE A 257 12.81 -4.35 -7.76
C ILE A 257 12.52 -4.04 -9.22
N GLU A 258 13.54 -3.66 -9.96
CA GLU A 258 13.54 -3.54 -11.42
C GLU A 258 14.24 -4.78 -12.00
N VAL A 259 13.58 -5.45 -12.92
CA VAL A 259 14.17 -6.55 -13.70
C VAL A 259 15.09 -5.94 -14.75
N ILE A 260 16.36 -6.35 -14.76
CA ILE A 260 17.38 -5.84 -15.68
C ILE A 260 17.50 -6.75 -16.91
N ASP A 261 17.57 -8.05 -16.70
CA ASP A 261 17.66 -9.07 -17.75
C ASP A 261 17.02 -10.39 -17.27
N ASP A 262 17.22 -11.50 -18.00
CA ASP A 262 16.66 -12.81 -17.68
C ASP A 262 17.14 -13.38 -16.33
N THR A 263 18.27 -12.90 -15.85
CA THR A 263 18.94 -13.42 -14.66
C THR A 263 19.07 -12.41 -13.53
N HIS A 264 19.03 -11.12 -13.80
CA HIS A 264 19.30 -10.08 -12.82
C HIS A 264 18.11 -9.14 -12.58
N ALA A 265 17.94 -8.76 -11.33
CA ALA A 265 17.10 -7.65 -10.91
C ALA A 265 17.81 -6.81 -9.84
N GLN A 266 17.33 -5.61 -9.58
CA GLN A 266 17.89 -4.73 -8.55
C GLN A 266 16.81 -3.92 -7.85
N SER A 267 16.98 -3.57 -6.58
CA SER A 267 16.10 -2.63 -5.89
C SER A 267 16.22 -1.22 -6.46
N TYR A 268 15.14 -0.45 -6.43
CA TYR A 268 15.13 0.95 -6.91
C TYR A 268 16.04 1.85 -6.11
N LEU A 269 16.00 1.75 -4.79
CA LEU A 269 16.81 2.54 -3.87
C LEU A 269 17.64 1.64 -2.96
N HIS A 270 18.63 2.24 -2.32
CA HIS A 270 19.36 1.58 -1.24
C HIS A 270 18.40 1.14 -0.15
N THR A 271 18.52 -0.11 0.25
CA THR A 271 17.67 -0.68 1.31
C THR A 271 18.19 -0.29 2.69
N PRO A 272 17.35 -0.33 3.74
CA PRO A 272 17.82 -0.13 5.11
C PRO A 272 18.69 -1.28 5.60
N CYS A 273 18.66 -2.42 4.95
CA CYS A 273 19.63 -3.49 5.15
C CYS A 273 21.04 -2.94 4.92
N ASN A 274 22.00 -3.41 5.70
CA ASN A 274 23.38 -2.96 5.62
C ASN A 274 23.56 -1.42 5.77
N GLY A 275 22.71 -0.79 6.60
CA GLY A 275 22.79 0.63 6.88
C GLY A 275 22.48 1.53 5.68
N SER A 276 21.65 1.09 4.78
CA SER A 276 21.24 1.80 3.54
C SER A 276 22.42 2.13 2.62
N ARG A 277 23.43 1.29 2.60
CA ARG A 277 24.61 1.49 1.75
C ARG A 277 24.48 0.78 0.41
N ASP A 278 23.85 -0.40 0.41
CA ASP A 278 23.81 -1.30 -0.72
C ASP A 278 22.38 -1.45 -1.26
N ARG A 279 22.28 -1.84 -2.51
CA ARG A 279 21.03 -2.31 -3.11
C ARG A 279 20.89 -3.81 -2.92
N ILE A 280 19.67 -4.29 -2.91
CA ILE A 280 19.41 -5.71 -3.10
C ILE A 280 19.49 -5.98 -4.60
N GLU A 281 20.35 -6.91 -4.97
CA GLU A 281 20.57 -7.30 -6.37
C GLU A 281 20.43 -8.82 -6.49
N PRO A 282 19.18 -9.34 -6.57
CA PRO A 282 18.97 -10.76 -6.77
C PRO A 282 19.40 -11.18 -8.18
N TYR A 283 20.16 -12.26 -8.26
CA TYR A 283 20.54 -12.84 -9.56
C TYR A 283 20.49 -14.36 -9.54
N PHE A 284 20.30 -14.95 -10.73
CA PHE A 284 20.21 -16.38 -10.93
C PHE A 284 21.44 -16.90 -11.67
N GLU A 285 22.07 -17.93 -11.12
CA GLU A 285 23.19 -18.64 -11.71
C GLU A 285 23.08 -20.13 -11.35
N ASP A 286 23.30 -21.03 -12.32
CA ASP A 286 23.26 -22.49 -12.15
C ASP A 286 21.99 -23.00 -11.42
N GLY A 287 20.82 -22.40 -11.72
CA GLY A 287 19.54 -22.78 -11.13
C GLY A 287 19.32 -22.30 -9.70
N LYS A 288 20.27 -21.60 -9.12
CA LYS A 288 20.17 -21.02 -7.79
C LYS A 288 19.93 -19.50 -7.85
N LEU A 289 19.29 -18.97 -6.83
CA LEU A 289 19.14 -17.55 -6.61
C LEU A 289 20.17 -17.07 -5.60
N TYR A 290 20.86 -16.00 -5.93
CA TYR A 290 21.81 -15.30 -5.07
C TYR A 290 21.22 -13.94 -4.70
N CYS A 291 21.15 -13.63 -3.41
CA CYS A 291 20.61 -12.38 -2.93
C CYS A 291 21.17 -12.04 -1.54
N ALA A 292 21.63 -10.80 -1.35
CA ALA A 292 22.12 -10.30 -0.06
C ALA A 292 23.15 -11.20 0.63
N SER A 293 24.09 -11.78 -0.14
CA SER A 293 25.14 -12.70 0.31
C SER A 293 24.64 -14.12 0.67
N TYR A 294 23.37 -14.43 0.45
CA TYR A 294 22.82 -15.76 0.64
C TYR A 294 22.58 -16.46 -0.69
N THR A 295 22.58 -17.78 -0.63
CA THR A 295 22.22 -18.65 -1.76
C THR A 295 20.90 -19.36 -1.44
N TYR A 296 20.01 -19.38 -2.42
CA TYR A 296 18.68 -19.96 -2.28
C TYR A 296 18.40 -20.98 -3.38
N ILE A 297 17.58 -21.96 -3.04
CA ILE A 297 17.07 -22.97 -3.97
C ILE A 297 15.55 -22.84 -4.08
N CYS A 298 15.00 -23.04 -5.29
CA CYS A 298 13.55 -23.04 -5.47
C CYS A 298 12.89 -24.18 -4.70
N GLU A 299 11.76 -23.92 -4.04
CA GLU A 299 11.01 -24.95 -3.29
C GLU A 299 10.59 -26.17 -4.12
N ASP A 300 10.41 -25.97 -5.44
CA ASP A 300 10.05 -27.04 -6.38
C ASP A 300 11.21 -28.03 -6.61
N ASP A 301 12.45 -27.60 -6.38
CA ASP A 301 13.68 -28.39 -6.60
C ASP A 301 14.17 -29.05 -5.29
N ILE A 302 13.45 -28.85 -4.17
CA ILE A 302 13.82 -29.39 -2.87
C ILE A 302 13.29 -30.81 -2.70
N GLU A 303 14.20 -31.74 -2.40
CA GLU A 303 13.84 -33.12 -2.12
C GLU A 303 13.07 -33.29 -0.81
N PRO A 304 12.13 -34.25 -0.73
CA PRO A 304 11.46 -34.57 0.53
C PRO A 304 12.49 -35.03 1.59
N TYR A 305 12.22 -34.57 2.84
CA TYR A 305 13.03 -35.04 3.97
C TYR A 305 12.87 -36.53 4.18
N ASN A 306 14.02 -37.21 4.32
CA ASN A 306 14.12 -38.61 4.70
C ASN A 306 15.22 -38.77 5.76
N SER A 307 14.87 -39.27 6.92
CA SER A 307 15.78 -39.45 8.04
C SER A 307 17.05 -40.27 7.72
N GLN A 308 17.01 -41.12 6.69
CA GLN A 308 18.17 -41.90 6.23
C GLN A 308 19.12 -41.13 5.32
N LEU A 309 18.73 -39.98 4.80
CA LEU A 309 19.49 -39.16 3.84
C LEU A 309 20.07 -37.88 4.46
N PHE A 310 19.89 -37.66 5.75
CA PHE A 310 20.29 -36.45 6.45
C PHE A 310 21.78 -36.50 6.83
N GLU A 311 22.66 -36.49 5.85
CA GLU A 311 24.12 -36.58 6.07
C GLU A 311 24.92 -35.48 5.35
N LYS A 312 24.27 -34.53 4.65
CA LYS A 312 25.01 -33.54 3.87
C LYS A 312 24.77 -32.13 4.42
N GLU A 313 25.86 -31.49 4.78
CA GLU A 313 25.90 -30.06 5.13
C GLU A 313 25.39 -29.18 4.00
N ASN A 314 24.79 -28.05 4.33
CA ASN A 314 24.26 -27.05 3.40
C ASN A 314 23.22 -27.62 2.42
N LYS A 315 22.39 -28.54 2.89
CA LYS A 315 21.29 -29.11 2.11
C LYS A 315 19.97 -28.85 2.79
N VAL A 316 18.98 -28.40 1.97
CA VAL A 316 17.60 -28.17 2.38
C VAL A 316 16.77 -29.37 2.00
N TYR A 317 15.84 -29.75 2.89
CA TYR A 317 14.85 -30.81 2.64
C TYR A 317 13.45 -30.28 2.95
N LYS A 318 12.46 -30.75 2.19
CA LYS A 318 11.05 -30.39 2.38
C LYS A 318 10.38 -31.36 3.36
N ILE A 319 9.76 -30.82 4.40
CA ILE A 319 8.96 -31.57 5.37
C ILE A 319 7.57 -31.76 4.80
N ASN A 320 7.22 -32.98 4.40
CA ASN A 320 5.92 -33.32 3.83
C ASN A 320 5.02 -34.10 4.81
N ASN A 321 5.57 -34.53 5.94
CA ASN A 321 4.86 -35.22 7.02
C ASN A 321 5.33 -34.64 8.34
N THR A 322 4.52 -34.78 9.39
CA THR A 322 4.87 -34.27 10.72
C THR A 322 6.28 -34.70 11.13
N LEU A 323 7.14 -33.69 11.38
CA LEU A 323 8.45 -33.89 11.94
C LEU A 323 8.34 -33.87 13.46
N GLU A 324 8.19 -35.04 14.07
CA GLU A 324 7.99 -35.19 15.50
C GLU A 324 9.27 -34.95 16.31
N VAL A 325 10.40 -35.39 15.77
CA VAL A 325 11.71 -35.36 16.45
C VAL A 325 12.77 -34.91 15.43
N LEU A 326 13.63 -34.02 15.88
CA LEU A 326 14.78 -33.58 15.07
C LEU A 326 15.76 -34.74 14.84
N PRO A 327 16.45 -34.81 13.67
CA PRO A 327 17.51 -35.74 13.46
C PRO A 327 18.66 -35.51 14.44
N THR A 328 19.34 -36.61 14.83
CA THR A 328 20.57 -36.52 15.60
C THR A 328 21.69 -36.05 14.69
N ILE A 329 22.40 -35.02 15.06
CA ILE A 329 23.51 -34.43 14.33
C ILE A 329 24.82 -34.59 15.08
N CYS A 330 25.94 -34.56 14.35
CA CYS A 330 27.26 -34.53 14.96
C CYS A 330 27.51 -33.22 15.67
N GLU A 331 28.42 -33.22 16.64
CA GLU A 331 28.93 -31.99 17.26
C GLU A 331 29.45 -31.04 16.15
N ASN A 332 29.08 -29.76 16.25
CA ASN A 332 29.39 -28.67 15.30
C ASN A 332 28.44 -28.47 14.11
N HIS A 333 27.32 -29.14 14.06
CA HIS A 333 26.27 -28.84 13.06
C HIS A 333 25.12 -28.12 13.70
N ARG A 334 24.40 -27.31 12.87
CA ARG A 334 23.23 -26.55 13.25
C ARG A 334 22.04 -27.03 12.43
N ILE A 335 20.90 -27.18 13.08
CA ILE A 335 19.63 -27.45 12.41
C ILE A 335 18.79 -26.20 12.44
N LEU A 336 18.30 -25.80 11.27
CA LEU A 336 17.27 -24.80 11.12
C LEU A 336 16.00 -25.46 10.61
N VAL A 337 14.86 -25.12 11.18
CA VAL A 337 13.55 -25.51 10.68
C VAL A 337 12.78 -24.27 10.32
N LEU A 338 12.28 -24.22 9.09
CA LEU A 338 11.40 -23.16 8.62
C LEU A 338 9.99 -23.72 8.54
N ASP A 339 9.00 -22.86 8.78
CA ASP A 339 7.60 -23.23 8.60
C ASP A 339 7.21 -23.24 7.10
N SER A 340 5.95 -23.54 6.81
CA SER A 340 5.42 -23.56 5.45
C SER A 340 5.41 -22.18 4.77
N ASN A 341 5.52 -21.10 5.53
CA ASN A 341 5.67 -19.74 5.00
C ASN A 341 7.12 -19.39 4.64
N GLY A 342 8.09 -20.21 5.11
CA GLY A 342 9.50 -19.97 4.95
C GLY A 342 10.10 -19.11 6.06
N ASP A 343 9.36 -18.89 7.14
CA ASP A 343 9.82 -18.18 8.34
C ASP A 343 10.57 -19.15 9.27
N LEU A 344 11.58 -18.64 9.99
CA LEU A 344 12.35 -19.48 10.94
C LEU A 344 11.43 -19.92 12.10
N TYR A 345 11.22 -21.21 12.17
CA TYR A 345 10.42 -21.87 13.21
C TYR A 345 11.26 -22.32 14.40
N TYR A 346 12.42 -22.89 14.12
CA TYR A 346 13.35 -23.41 15.14
C TYR A 346 14.80 -23.30 14.69
N ASP A 347 15.67 -23.03 15.65
CA ASP A 347 17.12 -23.01 15.48
C ASP A 347 17.76 -23.81 16.64
N SER A 348 18.57 -24.81 16.31
CA SER A 348 19.21 -25.66 17.32
C SER A 348 20.24 -24.92 18.19
N MET A 349 20.63 -23.71 17.80
CA MET A 349 21.50 -22.83 18.63
C MET A 349 20.72 -22.01 19.64
N ASP A 350 19.39 -21.93 19.51
CA ASP A 350 18.53 -21.25 20.45
C ASP A 350 18.23 -22.10 21.69
N VAL A 351 17.85 -21.48 22.77
CA VAL A 351 17.50 -22.13 24.04
C VAL A 351 16.09 -22.73 24.03
N GLU A 352 15.31 -22.45 22.99
CA GLU A 352 13.92 -22.92 22.87
C GLU A 352 13.83 -24.41 22.56
N GLU A 353 12.86 -25.08 23.21
CA GLU A 353 12.57 -26.48 22.96
C GLU A 353 11.84 -26.65 21.61
N TYR A 354 12.33 -27.60 20.80
CA TYR A 354 11.68 -27.94 19.53
C TYR A 354 10.25 -28.49 19.75
N LYS A 355 9.31 -28.00 18.93
CA LYS A 355 7.96 -28.53 18.86
C LYS A 355 7.70 -29.15 17.49
N PRO A 356 6.89 -30.22 17.40
CA PRO A 356 6.56 -30.82 16.11
C PRO A 356 5.98 -29.84 15.09
N ILE A 357 6.31 -30.05 13.82
CA ILE A 357 5.81 -29.24 12.70
C ILE A 357 5.27 -30.16 11.60
N GLU A 358 4.10 -29.81 11.03
CA GLU A 358 3.45 -30.65 10.01
C GLU A 358 4.03 -30.48 8.62
N SER A 359 4.51 -29.28 8.28
CA SER A 359 5.06 -28.96 6.98
C SER A 359 6.04 -27.80 7.06
N GLY A 360 6.99 -27.75 6.15
CA GLY A 360 8.00 -26.71 6.12
C GLY A 360 9.30 -27.19 5.50
N PHE A 361 10.43 -26.68 5.99
CA PHE A 361 11.74 -27.04 5.48
C PHE A 361 12.70 -27.28 6.65
N ILE A 362 13.65 -28.19 6.47
CA ILE A 362 14.73 -28.45 7.40
C ILE A 362 16.07 -28.29 6.69
N ILE A 363 16.99 -27.58 7.32
CA ILE A 363 18.31 -27.26 6.79
C ILE A 363 19.35 -27.74 7.77
N LEU A 364 20.34 -28.44 7.26
CA LEU A 364 21.55 -28.84 8.02
C LEU A 364 22.67 -27.87 7.63
N VAL A 365 23.20 -27.17 8.60
CA VAL A 365 24.28 -26.18 8.45
C VAL A 365 25.55 -26.68 9.09
#